data_6d7e88a23c7b5f69702158ea65377511
#
_entry.id   6d7e88a23c7b5f69702158ea65377511
#
_cell.length_a   1.000
_cell.length_b   1.000
_cell.length_c   1.000
_cell.angle_alpha   90.00
_cell.angle_beta   90.00
_cell.angle_gamma   90.00
#
_symmetry.space_group_name_H-M   'P 1'
#
loop_
_entity.id
_entity.type
_entity.pdbx_description
1 polymer ?
#
loop_
_entity_poly.entity_id
_entity_poly.type
_entity_poly.pdbx_seq_one_letter_code
_entity_poly.pdbx_strand_id
1 'polypeptide(L)'
;MGFAYHAQNLDKKIEIAVQDFFNNDKISVSIGRCEIVKNKIITSSDTGFGGVIGEFYEPNKMLITFYEEKKKVVEKKCNIDLGKELVVHLKLNDKKSILNINLNNGKYIGLSKGENNNFKLRQKKRGFQYD
;
A
#
# COMPACT_ATOMS: atom_id res chain seq x y z
N MET A 1 22.13 -24.54 6.61
CA MET A 1 21.79 -23.98 6.27
C MET A 1 20.87 -23.00 5.95
N GLY A 2 20.48 -22.43 5.32
CA GLY A 2 19.68 -21.29 5.13
C GLY A 2 18.22 -21.52 4.84
N PHE A 3 17.76 -22.73 5.03
CA PHE A 3 16.42 -22.99 4.67
C PHE A 3 15.41 -22.26 5.49
N ALA A 4 15.52 -22.30 6.79
CA ALA A 4 14.60 -21.63 7.68
C ALA A 4 14.62 -20.14 7.46
N TYR A 5 15.75 -19.63 7.15
CA TYR A 5 15.91 -18.25 6.87
C TYR A 5 15.11 -17.84 5.61
N HIS A 6 15.11 -18.68 4.58
CA HIS A 6 14.31 -18.39 3.42
C HIS A 6 12.82 -18.34 3.72
N ALA A 7 12.35 -19.26 4.54
CA ALA A 7 10.94 -19.28 4.91
C ALA A 7 10.54 -17.97 5.57
N GLN A 8 11.41 -17.40 6.38
CA GLN A 8 11.12 -16.14 7.03
C GLN A 8 11.02 -14.99 6.03
N ASN A 9 11.87 -15.02 5.01
CA ASN A 9 11.87 -13.94 4.03
C ASN A 9 10.68 -14.00 3.10
N LEU A 10 10.10 -15.18 2.91
CA LEU A 10 8.99 -15.34 2.01
C LEU A 10 7.71 -14.69 2.50
N ASP A 11 7.67 -14.29 3.78
CA ASP A 11 6.48 -13.69 4.35
C ASP A 11 6.61 -12.17 4.50
N LYS A 12 7.20 -11.52 3.52
CA LYS A 12 7.34 -10.07 3.54
C LYS A 12 6.38 -9.43 2.56
N LYS A 13 5.19 -9.18 3.06
CA LYS A 13 4.10 -8.65 2.26
C LYS A 13 3.49 -7.45 2.97
N ILE A 14 3.12 -6.44 2.21
CA ILE A 14 2.44 -5.28 2.75
C ILE A 14 1.15 -5.05 1.97
N GLU A 15 0.12 -4.61 2.66
CA GLU A 15 -1.16 -4.28 2.05
C GLU A 15 -1.54 -2.87 2.47
N ILE A 16 -1.76 -2.00 1.50
CA ILE A 16 -2.23 -0.64 1.74
C ILE A 16 -3.61 -0.53 1.10
N ALA A 17 -4.64 -0.62 1.93
CA ALA A 17 -6.02 -0.61 1.45
C ALA A 17 -6.56 0.81 1.40
N VAL A 18 -7.17 1.15 0.27
CA VAL A 18 -7.93 2.38 0.12
C VAL A 18 -9.34 2.06 0.62
N GLN A 19 -9.74 2.66 1.74
CA GLN A 19 -10.95 2.25 2.44
C GLN A 19 -12.12 3.21 2.25
N ASP A 20 -12.36 4.12 3.19
CA ASP A 20 -13.62 4.84 3.28
C ASP A 20 -13.54 6.30 2.85
N PHE A 21 -14.68 6.82 2.42
CA PHE A 21 -14.93 8.25 2.16
C PHE A 21 -14.28 8.85 0.93
N PHE A 22 -13.67 8.04 0.07
CA PHE A 22 -13.19 8.55 -1.21
C PHE A 22 -14.36 8.60 -2.18
N ASN A 23 -14.46 9.72 -2.89
CA ASN A 23 -15.51 9.90 -3.88
C ASN A 23 -14.96 10.76 -5.01
N ASN A 24 -14.65 10.13 -6.12
CA ASN A 24 -14.14 10.82 -7.30
C ASN A 24 -12.87 11.63 -6.98
N ASP A 25 -12.05 11.10 -6.08
CA ASP A 25 -10.83 11.76 -5.65
C ASP A 25 -9.64 11.30 -6.48
N LYS A 26 -8.70 12.20 -6.74
CA LYS A 26 -7.44 11.86 -7.40
C LYS A 26 -6.43 11.42 -6.37
N ILE A 27 -5.85 10.24 -6.59
CA ILE A 27 -4.79 9.75 -5.70
C ILE A 27 -3.54 9.42 -6.50
N SER A 28 -2.40 9.74 -5.93
CA SER A 28 -1.11 9.30 -6.43
C SER A 28 -0.40 8.57 -5.30
N VAL A 29 0.25 7.47 -5.62
CA VAL A 29 0.95 6.64 -4.64
C VAL A 29 2.32 6.27 -5.19
N SER A 30 3.35 6.54 -4.38
CA SER A 30 4.71 6.08 -4.67
C SER A 30 5.26 5.42 -3.41
N ILE A 31 5.99 4.33 -3.57
CA ILE A 31 6.69 3.68 -2.46
C ILE A 31 8.17 3.86 -2.72
N GLY A 32 8.85 4.55 -1.80
CA GLY A 32 10.21 4.99 -2.04
C GLY A 32 10.24 5.90 -3.25
N ARG A 33 11.02 5.54 -4.25
CA ARG A 33 11.10 6.30 -5.51
C ARG A 33 10.28 5.66 -6.63
N CYS A 34 9.52 4.62 -6.29
CA CYS A 34 8.78 3.88 -7.30
C CYS A 34 7.35 4.40 -7.37
N GLU A 35 7.01 5.06 -8.46
CA GLU A 35 5.66 5.58 -8.69
C GLU A 35 4.74 4.43 -9.09
N ILE A 36 3.67 4.23 -8.35
CA ILE A 36 2.72 3.14 -8.59
C ILE A 36 1.55 3.63 -9.43
N VAL A 37 0.86 4.67 -8.94
CA VAL A 37 -0.23 5.30 -9.69
C VAL A 37 -0.09 6.81 -9.57
N LYS A 38 -0.54 7.51 -10.61
CA LYS A 38 -0.48 8.97 -10.66
C LYS A 38 -1.84 9.51 -11.10
N ASN A 39 -2.40 10.37 -10.26
CA ASN A 39 -3.67 11.04 -10.55
C ASN A 39 -4.79 10.07 -10.90
N LYS A 40 -4.84 8.94 -10.19
CA LYS A 40 -5.87 7.93 -10.39
C LYS A 40 -7.14 8.37 -9.68
N ILE A 41 -8.26 8.35 -10.39
CA ILE A 41 -9.55 8.69 -9.79
C ILE A 41 -10.08 7.46 -9.06
N ILE A 42 -10.42 7.65 -7.78
CA ILE A 42 -10.92 6.56 -6.96
C ILE A 42 -12.22 6.95 -6.26
N THR A 43 -13.03 5.94 -6.01
CA THR A 43 -14.23 6.04 -5.19
C THR A 43 -14.30 4.82 -4.31
N SER A 44 -14.61 5.00 -3.04
CA SER A 44 -14.71 3.90 -2.10
C SER A 44 -15.82 2.94 -2.52
N SER A 45 -15.56 1.66 -2.37
CA SER A 45 -16.48 0.61 -2.80
C SER A 45 -16.53 -0.48 -1.74
N ASP A 46 -17.71 -1.06 -1.57
CA ASP A 46 -17.90 -2.19 -0.66
C ASP A 46 -17.67 -3.53 -1.35
N THR A 47 -17.38 -3.52 -2.66
CA THR A 47 -17.40 -4.76 -3.44
C THR A 47 -16.07 -5.44 -3.58
N GLY A 48 -15.03 -4.94 -2.95
CA GLY A 48 -13.76 -5.65 -2.97
C GLY A 48 -12.58 -4.79 -2.66
N PHE A 49 -11.42 -5.42 -2.68
CA PHE A 49 -10.18 -4.75 -2.32
C PHE A 49 -9.76 -3.74 -3.38
N GLY A 50 -9.46 -2.53 -2.93
CA GLY A 50 -8.78 -1.53 -3.73
C GLY A 50 -7.57 -1.04 -2.97
N GLY A 51 -6.46 -0.84 -3.65
CA GLY A 51 -5.24 -0.37 -3.05
C GLY A 51 -4.02 -1.12 -3.54
N VAL A 52 -2.98 -1.16 -2.71
CA VAL A 52 -1.67 -1.66 -3.09
C VAL A 52 -1.34 -2.93 -2.30
N ILE A 53 -0.86 -3.94 -2.99
CA ILE A 53 -0.25 -5.12 -2.38
C ILE A 53 1.19 -5.18 -2.86
N GLY A 54 2.14 -5.17 -1.93
CA GLY A 54 3.55 -5.33 -2.23
C GLY A 54 4.08 -6.60 -1.62
N GLU A 55 4.93 -7.31 -2.35
CA GLU A 55 5.52 -8.55 -1.88
C GLU A 55 6.99 -8.61 -2.26
N PHE A 56 7.85 -8.79 -1.27
CA PHE A 56 9.27 -8.95 -1.53
C PHE A 56 9.55 -10.32 -2.12
N TYR A 57 10.22 -10.37 -3.24
CA TYR A 57 10.69 -11.61 -3.83
C TYR A 57 12.23 -11.73 -3.74
N GLU A 58 12.90 -10.65 -3.38
CA GLU A 58 14.30 -10.59 -2.99
C GLU A 58 14.44 -9.54 -1.91
N PRO A 59 15.50 -9.53 -1.12
CA PRO A 59 15.63 -8.57 -0.01
C PRO A 59 15.56 -7.10 -0.41
N ASN A 60 15.84 -6.78 -1.66
CA ASN A 60 15.82 -5.42 -2.15
C ASN A 60 14.89 -5.23 -3.34
N LYS A 61 13.98 -6.17 -3.57
CA LYS A 61 13.07 -6.10 -4.71
C LYS A 61 11.66 -6.47 -4.29
N MET A 62 10.73 -5.61 -4.64
CA MET A 62 9.33 -5.78 -4.31
C MET A 62 8.47 -5.76 -5.56
N LEU A 63 7.57 -6.71 -5.68
CA LEU A 63 6.53 -6.68 -6.70
C LEU A 63 5.35 -5.94 -6.12
N ILE A 64 4.95 -4.85 -6.76
CA ILE A 64 3.88 -3.99 -6.26
C ILE A 64 2.75 -3.97 -7.27
N THR A 65 1.55 -4.26 -6.78
CA THR A 65 0.35 -4.32 -7.60
C THR A 65 -0.70 -3.39 -7.06
N PHE A 66 -1.32 -2.61 -7.93
CA PHE A 66 -2.44 -1.75 -7.57
C PHE A 66 -3.73 -2.39 -8.07
N TYR A 67 -4.72 -2.47 -7.16
CA TYR A 67 -6.02 -3.09 -7.43
C TYR A 67 -7.14 -2.08 -7.34
N GLU A 68 -8.14 -2.25 -8.21
CA GLU A 68 -9.44 -1.57 -8.11
C GLU A 68 -10.49 -2.65 -8.10
N GLU A 69 -11.29 -2.70 -7.05
CA GLU A 69 -12.40 -3.67 -6.94
C GLU A 69 -11.97 -5.09 -7.28
N LYS A 70 -10.86 -5.53 -6.68
CA LYS A 70 -10.25 -6.85 -6.87
C LYS A 70 -9.57 -7.04 -8.22
N LYS A 71 -9.60 -6.04 -9.10
CA LYS A 71 -8.95 -6.17 -10.41
C LYS A 71 -7.56 -5.55 -10.38
N LYS A 72 -6.60 -6.27 -10.89
CA LYS A 72 -5.24 -5.77 -11.04
C LYS A 72 -5.19 -4.74 -12.16
N VAL A 73 -4.76 -3.53 -11.83
CA VAL A 73 -4.68 -2.41 -12.77
C VAL A 73 -3.25 -2.13 -13.18
N VAL A 74 -2.34 -2.14 -12.21
CA VAL A 74 -0.92 -1.83 -12.44
C VAL A 74 -0.09 -2.83 -11.68
N GLU A 75 1.02 -3.25 -12.27
CA GLU A 75 2.00 -4.12 -11.61
C GLU A 75 3.39 -3.61 -11.94
N LYS A 76 4.23 -3.43 -10.92
CA LYS A 76 5.59 -2.94 -11.08
C LYS A 76 6.57 -3.69 -10.18
N LYS A 77 7.78 -3.86 -10.67
CA LYS A 77 8.89 -4.38 -9.87
C LYS A 77 9.73 -3.18 -9.43
N CYS A 78 9.91 -3.04 -8.14
CA CYS A 78 10.55 -1.86 -7.57
C CYS A 78 11.72 -2.25 -6.67
N ASN A 79 12.75 -1.42 -6.65
CA ASN A 79 13.88 -1.61 -5.76
C ASN A 79 13.55 -0.95 -4.42
N ILE A 80 13.25 -1.77 -3.42
CA ILE A 80 12.88 -1.32 -2.09
C ILE A 80 13.58 -2.22 -1.09
N ASP A 81 14.34 -1.65 -0.16
CA ASP A 81 15.09 -2.44 0.81
C ASP A 81 14.21 -3.03 1.90
N LEU A 82 14.33 -4.35 2.08
CA LEU A 82 13.70 -5.04 3.18
C LEU A 82 14.38 -4.65 4.48
N GLY A 83 13.61 -4.46 5.53
CA GLY A 83 14.15 -4.17 6.85
C GLY A 83 14.24 -2.70 7.19
N LYS A 84 13.97 -1.84 6.24
CA LYS A 84 13.90 -0.41 6.48
C LYS A 84 12.45 0.03 6.57
N GLU A 85 12.22 1.23 7.07
CA GLU A 85 10.89 1.79 7.00
C GLU A 85 10.51 1.99 5.54
N LEU A 86 9.26 1.71 5.22
CA LEU A 86 8.73 2.04 3.91
C LEU A 86 8.29 3.49 3.91
N VAL A 87 8.79 4.24 2.95
CA VAL A 87 8.38 5.63 2.79
C VAL A 87 7.34 5.66 1.68
N VAL A 88 6.12 6.00 2.04
CA VAL A 88 5.01 6.06 1.07
C VAL A 88 4.66 7.51 0.84
N HIS A 89 4.79 7.95 -0.41
CA HIS A 89 4.41 9.29 -0.83
C HIS A 89 3.00 9.23 -1.38
N LEU A 90 2.12 10.01 -0.80
CA LEU A 90 0.72 10.06 -1.18
C LEU A 90 0.37 11.46 -1.63
N LYS A 91 -0.55 11.54 -2.59
CA LYS A 91 -1.13 12.81 -2.98
C LYS A 91 -2.62 12.59 -3.12
N LEU A 92 -3.40 13.32 -2.34
CA LEU A 92 -4.86 13.26 -2.40
C LEU A 92 -5.36 14.58 -2.95
N ASN A 93 -5.92 14.54 -4.14
CA ASN A 93 -6.22 15.71 -4.93
C ASN A 93 -4.92 16.49 -5.13
N ASP A 94 -4.72 17.66 -4.54
CA ASP A 94 -3.47 18.39 -4.68
C ASP A 94 -2.62 18.39 -3.42
N LYS A 95 -3.03 17.64 -2.39
CA LYS A 95 -2.34 17.65 -1.11
C LYS A 95 -1.39 16.46 -0.98
N LYS A 96 -0.12 16.75 -0.73
CA LYS A 96 0.92 15.75 -0.56
C LYS A 96 1.06 15.35 0.90
N SER A 97 1.31 14.06 1.12
CA SER A 97 1.56 13.50 2.44
C SER A 97 2.65 12.44 2.33
N ILE A 98 3.40 12.27 3.41
CA ILE A 98 4.43 11.23 3.48
C ILE A 98 4.15 10.36 4.70
N LEU A 99 4.10 9.05 4.47
CA LEU A 99 3.93 8.08 5.54
C LEU A 99 5.22 7.28 5.68
N ASN A 100 5.73 7.20 6.90
CA ASN A 100 6.85 6.32 7.20
C ASN A 100 6.29 5.10 7.91
N ILE A 101 6.31 3.95 7.25
CA ILE A 101 5.66 2.75 7.73
C ILE A 101 6.69 1.77 8.26
N ASN A 102 6.61 1.49 9.57
CA ASN A 102 7.42 0.47 10.19
C ASN A 102 6.62 -0.84 10.13
N LEU A 103 7.13 -1.80 9.36
CA LEU A 103 6.44 -3.06 9.15
C LEU A 103 6.31 -3.90 10.43
N ASN A 104 7.14 -3.60 11.44
CA ASN A 104 7.02 -4.30 12.73
C ASN A 104 5.71 -3.97 13.45
N ASN A 105 5.09 -2.85 13.11
CA ASN A 105 3.82 -2.43 13.70
C ASN A 105 2.62 -2.99 12.96
N GLY A 106 2.83 -3.70 11.88
CA GLY A 106 1.78 -4.33 11.11
C GLY A 106 1.98 -4.16 9.62
N LYS A 107 1.57 -5.16 8.86
CA LYS A 107 1.70 -5.17 7.41
C LYS A 107 0.46 -4.66 6.70
N TYR A 108 -0.61 -4.42 7.43
CA TYR A 108 -1.89 -4.03 6.85
C TYR A 108 -2.19 -2.60 7.21
N ILE A 109 -2.21 -1.73 6.22
CA ILE A 109 -2.45 -0.31 6.38
C ILE A 109 -3.76 0.03 5.69
N GLY A 110 -4.66 0.67 6.43
CA GLY A 110 -5.91 1.16 5.87
C GLY A 110 -5.87 2.67 5.75
N LEU A 111 -6.18 3.18 4.59
CA LEU A 111 -6.25 4.61 4.33
C LEU A 111 -7.69 4.99 4.07
N SER A 112 -8.21 5.95 4.86
CA SER A 112 -9.52 6.54 4.63
C SER A 112 -9.35 8.04 4.45
N LYS A 113 -10.28 8.65 3.74
CA LYS A 113 -10.24 10.10 3.55
C LYS A 113 -10.76 10.80 4.79
N GLY A 114 -9.95 11.69 5.34
CA GLY A 114 -10.35 12.57 6.43
C GLY A 114 -10.72 13.95 5.93
N GLU A 115 -10.74 14.92 6.85
CA GLU A 115 -11.05 16.29 6.52
C GLU A 115 -9.89 16.96 5.78
N ASN A 116 -10.21 17.93 4.93
CA ASN A 116 -9.21 18.73 4.21
C ASN A 116 -8.20 17.91 3.40
N ASN A 117 -8.68 16.83 2.78
CA ASN A 117 -7.82 15.93 1.99
C ASN A 117 -6.68 15.31 2.79
N ASN A 118 -6.92 15.10 4.08
CA ASN A 118 -6.00 14.34 4.92
C ASN A 118 -6.37 12.87 4.88
N PHE A 119 -5.39 12.00 5.09
CA PHE A 119 -5.65 10.58 5.23
C PHE A 119 -5.82 10.24 6.71
N LYS A 120 -6.76 9.33 6.97
CA LYS A 120 -6.84 8.64 8.25
C LYS A 120 -6.19 7.28 8.08
N LEU A 121 -5.25 6.98 8.96
CA LEU A 121 -4.44 5.77 8.85
C LEU A 121 -4.80 4.79 9.95
N ARG A 122 -4.95 3.53 9.58
CA ARG A 122 -5.00 2.42 10.54
C ARG A 122 -3.95 1.42 10.15
N GLN A 123 -3.23 0.89 11.13
CA GLN A 123 -2.21 -0.11 10.88
C GLN A 123 -2.46 -1.32 11.77
N LYS A 124 -2.48 -2.50 11.17
CA LYS A 124 -2.80 -3.74 11.87
C LYS A 124 -1.82 -4.84 11.50
N LYS A 125 -1.64 -5.77 12.43
CA LYS A 125 -0.83 -6.97 12.18
C LYS A 125 -1.61 -8.04 11.45
N ARG A 126 -2.95 -8.00 11.53
CA ARG A 126 -3.83 -8.91 10.82
C ARG A 126 -4.64 -8.13 9.79
N GLY A 127 -5.01 -8.79 8.72
CA GLY A 127 -5.73 -8.14 7.65
C GLY A 127 -7.06 -7.56 8.07
N PHE A 128 -7.55 -6.62 7.29
CA PHE A 128 -8.87 -6.03 7.49
C PHE A 128 -9.92 -6.98 6.96
N GLN A 129 -11.10 -6.96 7.58
CA GLN A 129 -12.23 -7.74 7.10
C GLN A 129 -13.10 -6.85 6.22
N TYR A 130 -13.50 -7.40 5.09
CA TYR A 130 -14.37 -6.71 4.15
C TYR A 130 -15.62 -7.58 3.94
N ASP A 131 -16.77 -7.00 4.17
CA ASP A 131 -18.04 -7.70 4.01
C ASP A 131 -18.58 -7.67 2.58
#